data_9a724c45272e2e4907f8c50b9cb07cbb
#
_entry.id   9a724c45272e2e4907f8c50b9cb07cbb
#
_cell.length_a   1.000
_cell.length_b   1.000
_cell.length_c   1.000
_cell.angle_alpha   90.00
_cell.angle_beta   90.00
_cell.angle_gamma   90.00
#
_symmetry.space_group_name_H-M   'P 1'
#
loop_
_entity.id
_entity.type
_entity.pdbx_description
1 polymer ?
#
loop_
_entity_poly.entity_id
_entity_poly.type
_entity_poly.pdbx_seq_one_letter_code
_entity_poly.pdbx_strand_id
1 'polypeptide(L)'
;MNYYFNIKSFLKYGLSATLISILLFGFQPFQETIDAEKTLVKETGVYVTEVRRLKDATYLVAVRTSMPQVKADMVRWWFSDFLQTTEQYKTWHPKDHVWMDWENKVPGEIIGSSHLVHEYIGEDLSQLRIQFVNSTEFFGYDANDEETFVICARVGLLEENMNIAKMCHVIRNTLNGAEMRSRFWLGHVVKREGNQTTTSLEGLIGNAFLTRL
;
A
#
# COMPACT_ATOMS: atom_id res chain seq x y z
N MET A 1 -12.69 -13.46 11.49
CA MET A 1 -13.25 -12.14 11.83
C MET A 1 -12.65 -11.16 10.81
N ASN A 2 -13.42 -10.84 9.78
CA ASN A 2 -12.94 -10.00 8.67
C ASN A 2 -13.07 -8.54 9.11
N TYR A 3 -11.96 -7.90 9.40
CA TYR A 3 -11.93 -6.44 9.61
C TYR A 3 -11.87 -5.78 8.23
N TYR A 4 -13.01 -5.43 7.68
CA TYR A 4 -13.09 -4.54 6.53
C TYR A 4 -12.88 -3.11 7.02
N PHE A 5 -11.93 -2.43 6.42
CA PHE A 5 -11.63 -1.02 6.71
C PHE A 5 -12.22 -0.15 5.60
N ASN A 6 -13.14 0.72 5.98
CA ASN A 6 -13.75 1.67 5.05
C ASN A 6 -12.90 2.95 4.95
N ILE A 7 -12.18 3.12 3.85
CA ILE A 7 -11.33 4.30 3.58
C ILE A 7 -12.12 5.61 3.67
N LYS A 8 -13.36 5.65 3.18
CA LYS A 8 -14.20 6.86 3.22
C LYS A 8 -14.64 7.19 4.64
N SER A 9 -15.01 6.19 5.44
CA SER A 9 -15.31 6.39 6.87
C SER A 9 -14.08 6.86 7.62
N PHE A 10 -12.92 6.30 7.30
CA PHE A 10 -11.66 6.73 7.87
C PHE A 10 -11.37 8.21 7.56
N LEU A 11 -11.51 8.61 6.30
CA LEU A 11 -11.32 9.99 5.85
C LEU A 11 -12.34 10.95 6.46
N LYS A 12 -13.60 10.50 6.66
CA LYS A 12 -14.70 11.31 7.18
C LYS A 12 -14.64 11.53 8.70
N TYR A 13 -14.18 10.56 9.50
CA TYR A 13 -14.23 10.61 10.96
C TYR A 13 -12.87 10.77 11.65
N GLY A 14 -11.76 10.45 10.97
CA GLY A 14 -10.41 10.53 11.54
C GLY A 14 -9.82 11.94 11.63
N LEU A 15 -10.41 12.92 10.96
CA LEU A 15 -9.81 14.25 10.75
C LEU A 15 -10.51 15.42 11.47
N SER A 16 -11.70 15.23 12.00
CA SER A 16 -12.49 16.36 12.53
C SER A 16 -12.07 16.87 13.91
N ALA A 17 -11.20 16.18 14.63
CA ALA A 17 -10.95 16.48 16.05
C ALA A 17 -9.53 16.99 16.41
N THR A 18 -8.60 17.15 15.47
CA THR A 18 -7.19 17.38 15.86
C THR A 18 -6.47 18.54 15.14
N LEU A 19 -7.20 19.46 14.54
CA LEU A 19 -6.62 20.54 13.72
C LEU A 19 -5.97 21.71 14.50
N ILE A 20 -6.00 21.72 15.82
CA ILE A 20 -5.51 22.86 16.64
C ILE A 20 -4.15 22.60 17.29
N SER A 21 -3.67 21.35 17.32
CA SER A 21 -2.41 21.01 18.04
C SER A 21 -1.15 20.84 17.17
N ILE A 22 -1.23 21.02 15.85
CA ILE A 22 -0.12 20.72 14.92
C ILE A 22 0.93 21.83 14.83
N LEU A 23 0.67 23.00 15.41
CA LEU A 23 1.56 24.18 15.26
C LEU A 23 2.76 24.24 16.21
N LEU A 24 2.97 23.29 17.12
CA LEU A 24 3.99 23.42 18.18
C LEU A 24 5.01 22.27 18.32
N PHE A 25 4.98 21.23 17.49
CA PHE A 25 6.00 20.17 17.60
C PHE A 25 6.69 19.93 16.26
N GLY A 26 7.98 20.30 16.25
CA GLY A 26 8.86 20.16 15.10
C GLY A 26 8.98 18.72 14.59
N PHE A 27 9.09 18.61 13.31
CA PHE A 27 9.54 17.53 12.44
C PHE A 27 10.20 16.32 13.13
N GLN A 28 9.42 15.27 13.42
CA GLN A 28 9.89 13.89 13.63
C GLN A 28 8.97 12.79 13.06
N PRO A 29 8.25 12.94 11.93
CA PRO A 29 7.37 11.89 11.44
C PRO A 29 8.06 10.79 10.61
N PHE A 30 9.26 11.07 10.06
CA PHE A 30 9.89 10.20 9.07
C PHE A 30 10.59 8.97 9.68
N GLN A 31 11.09 9.07 10.91
CA GLN A 31 11.91 8.03 11.52
C GLN A 31 11.09 6.79 11.96
N GLU A 32 9.90 6.99 12.56
CA GLU A 32 9.05 5.85 12.96
C GLU A 32 8.52 5.04 11.78
N THR A 33 8.23 5.71 10.66
CA THR A 33 7.79 5.04 9.43
C THR A 33 8.92 4.21 8.84
N ILE A 34 10.14 4.75 8.78
CA ILE A 34 11.34 4.06 8.30
C ILE A 34 11.68 2.86 9.20
N ASP A 35 11.59 3.00 10.51
CA ASP A 35 11.90 1.90 11.43
C ASP A 35 10.85 0.78 11.34
N ALA A 36 9.58 1.10 11.16
CA ALA A 36 8.52 0.14 10.91
C ALA A 36 8.72 -0.59 9.57
N GLU A 37 9.15 0.11 8.53
CA GLU A 37 9.47 -0.46 7.22
C GLU A 37 10.65 -1.43 7.30
N LYS A 38 11.74 -1.05 7.98
CA LYS A 38 12.92 -1.92 8.19
C LYS A 38 12.59 -3.18 8.97
N THR A 39 11.73 -3.06 9.97
CA THR A 39 11.28 -4.19 10.80
C THR A 39 10.50 -5.21 9.96
N LEU A 40 9.70 -4.78 8.99
CA LEU A 40 8.90 -5.64 8.13
C LEU A 40 9.75 -6.71 7.40
N VAL A 41 10.90 -6.32 6.87
CA VAL A 41 11.78 -7.22 6.13
C VAL A 41 12.62 -8.10 7.04
N LYS A 42 13.09 -7.57 8.17
CA LYS A 42 14.03 -8.25 9.08
C LYS A 42 13.37 -9.09 10.18
N GLU A 43 12.05 -9.00 10.31
CA GLU A 43 11.36 -9.59 11.44
C GLU A 43 11.44 -11.13 11.46
N THR A 44 12.07 -11.65 12.50
CA THR A 44 12.09 -13.07 12.85
C THR A 44 11.05 -13.39 13.95
N GLY A 45 10.38 -12.39 14.48
CA GLY A 45 9.41 -12.48 15.58
C GLY A 45 7.96 -12.74 15.15
N VAL A 46 7.07 -12.69 16.13
CA VAL A 46 5.63 -12.83 15.90
C VAL A 46 5.12 -11.58 15.17
N TYR A 47 4.67 -11.77 13.94
CA TYR A 47 4.05 -10.70 13.16
C TYR A 47 2.58 -10.58 13.53
N VAL A 48 2.17 -9.41 14.01
CA VAL A 48 0.81 -9.16 14.48
C VAL A 48 -0.03 -8.56 13.35
N THR A 49 -1.22 -9.13 13.11
CA THR A 49 -2.24 -8.48 12.30
C THR A 49 -2.92 -7.41 13.16
N GLU A 50 -2.80 -6.15 12.76
CA GLU A 50 -3.28 -5.01 13.54
C GLU A 50 -3.70 -3.82 12.67
N VAL A 51 -4.49 -2.93 13.25
CA VAL A 51 -4.70 -1.56 12.76
C VAL A 51 -4.27 -0.62 13.87
N ARG A 52 -3.35 0.30 13.57
CA ARG A 52 -2.78 1.21 14.54
C ARG A 52 -2.69 2.62 13.99
N ARG A 53 -3.11 3.62 14.77
CA ARG A 53 -2.85 5.02 14.47
C ARG A 53 -1.42 5.37 14.87
N LEU A 54 -0.67 5.97 13.97
CA LEU A 54 0.69 6.45 14.20
C LEU A 54 0.71 7.88 14.77
N LYS A 55 1.87 8.33 15.25
CA LYS A 55 2.04 9.65 15.86
C LYS A 55 1.83 10.81 14.87
N ASP A 56 2.13 10.58 13.60
CA ASP A 56 1.89 11.53 12.51
C ASP A 56 0.42 11.58 12.05
N ALA A 57 -0.47 10.93 12.80
CA ALA A 57 -1.90 10.79 12.52
C ALA A 57 -2.26 9.91 11.31
N THR A 58 -1.30 9.29 10.65
CA THR A 58 -1.56 8.23 9.67
C THR A 58 -1.98 6.93 10.35
N TYR A 59 -2.43 5.95 9.56
CA TYR A 59 -2.78 4.63 10.07
C TYR A 59 -1.92 3.56 9.42
N LEU A 60 -1.40 2.68 10.25
CA LEU A 60 -0.75 1.45 9.84
C LEU A 60 -1.76 0.31 9.89
N VAL A 61 -1.94 -0.36 8.75
CA VAL A 61 -2.64 -1.64 8.68
C VAL A 61 -1.61 -2.72 8.40
N ALA A 62 -1.53 -3.69 9.29
CA ALA A 62 -0.63 -4.84 9.18
C ALA A 62 -1.44 -6.12 9.00
N VAL A 63 -1.07 -6.95 8.02
CA VAL A 63 -1.76 -8.21 7.75
C VAL A 63 -0.75 -9.30 7.50
N ARG A 64 -0.97 -10.46 8.12
CA ARG A 64 -0.24 -11.69 7.85
C ARG A 64 -1.14 -12.67 7.13
N THR A 65 -0.69 -13.16 5.98
CA THR A 65 -1.41 -14.14 5.17
C THR A 65 -0.56 -15.38 4.98
N SER A 66 -1.06 -16.53 5.41
CA SER A 66 -0.46 -17.83 5.10
C SER A 66 -0.94 -18.28 3.73
N MET A 67 -0.03 -18.69 2.87
CA MET A 67 -0.30 -19.16 1.50
C MET A 67 0.27 -20.58 1.33
N PRO A 68 -0.46 -21.61 1.77
CA PRO A 68 -0.02 -22.99 1.63
C PRO A 68 0.20 -23.35 0.15
N GLN A 69 1.28 -24.09 -0.14
CA GLN A 69 1.66 -24.56 -1.49
C GLN A 69 2.05 -23.44 -2.49
N VAL A 70 2.00 -22.16 -2.10
CA VAL A 70 2.47 -21.04 -2.92
C VAL A 70 3.96 -20.80 -2.65
N LYS A 71 4.70 -20.37 -3.66
CA LYS A 71 6.08 -19.90 -3.55
C LYS A 71 6.16 -18.40 -3.83
N ALA A 72 7.17 -17.73 -3.28
CA ALA A 72 7.39 -16.30 -3.52
C ALA A 72 7.49 -15.98 -5.03
N ASP A 73 8.14 -16.84 -5.80
CA ASP A 73 8.26 -16.70 -7.26
C ASP A 73 6.92 -16.85 -8.00
N MET A 74 5.97 -17.61 -7.47
CA MET A 74 4.61 -17.66 -8.05
C MET A 74 3.90 -16.32 -7.88
N VAL A 75 4.09 -15.64 -6.76
CA VAL A 75 3.54 -14.30 -6.55
C VAL A 75 4.25 -13.26 -7.42
N ARG A 76 5.59 -13.39 -7.58
CA ARG A 76 6.35 -12.58 -8.53
C ARG A 76 5.80 -12.71 -9.94
N TRP A 77 5.69 -13.96 -10.45
CA TRP A 77 5.14 -14.28 -11.76
C TRP A 77 3.71 -13.76 -11.94
N TRP A 78 2.88 -13.83 -10.88
CA TRP A 78 1.53 -13.29 -10.91
C TRP A 78 1.52 -11.82 -11.34
N PHE A 79 2.34 -10.98 -10.73
CA PHE A 79 2.40 -9.54 -11.02
C PHE A 79 3.23 -9.18 -12.25
N SER A 80 4.30 -9.94 -12.55
CA SER A 80 5.16 -9.63 -13.69
C SER A 80 4.54 -10.04 -15.01
N ASP A 81 3.89 -11.21 -15.06
CA ASP A 81 3.54 -11.86 -16.33
C ASP A 81 2.06 -12.24 -16.44
N PHE A 82 1.49 -12.86 -15.39
CA PHE A 82 0.16 -13.46 -15.51
C PHE A 82 -0.97 -12.43 -15.47
N LEU A 83 -0.92 -11.46 -14.56
CA LEU A 83 -2.00 -10.51 -14.33
C LEU A 83 -2.06 -9.47 -15.45
N GLN A 84 -2.89 -9.70 -16.45
CA GLN A 84 -3.04 -8.83 -17.64
C GLN A 84 -4.48 -8.36 -17.85
N THR A 85 -5.47 -9.05 -17.32
CA THR A 85 -6.89 -8.78 -17.60
C THR A 85 -7.73 -8.71 -16.33
N THR A 86 -8.88 -8.06 -16.44
CA THR A 86 -9.87 -8.01 -15.36
C THR A 86 -10.32 -9.40 -14.90
N GLU A 87 -10.45 -10.35 -15.82
CA GLU A 87 -10.84 -11.73 -15.48
C GLU A 87 -9.78 -12.39 -14.62
N GLN A 88 -8.50 -12.22 -14.97
CA GLN A 88 -7.38 -12.72 -14.16
C GLN A 88 -7.33 -12.02 -12.80
N TYR A 89 -7.56 -10.71 -12.75
CA TYR A 89 -7.61 -9.96 -11.49
C TYR A 89 -8.70 -10.49 -10.55
N LYS A 90 -9.88 -10.80 -11.07
CA LYS A 90 -10.97 -11.39 -10.32
C LYS A 90 -10.66 -12.78 -9.78
N THR A 91 -9.74 -13.55 -10.36
CA THR A 91 -9.39 -14.87 -9.83
C THR A 91 -8.69 -14.80 -8.47
N TRP A 92 -7.98 -13.71 -8.17
CA TRP A 92 -7.37 -13.51 -6.86
C TRP A 92 -8.42 -13.25 -5.77
N HIS A 93 -9.39 -12.36 -6.02
CA HIS A 93 -10.45 -12.04 -5.07
C HIS A 93 -11.77 -11.75 -5.80
N PRO A 94 -12.55 -12.81 -6.16
CA PRO A 94 -13.70 -12.66 -7.06
C PRO A 94 -14.80 -11.72 -6.57
N LYS A 95 -14.90 -11.53 -5.25
CA LYS A 95 -15.93 -10.71 -4.64
C LYS A 95 -15.60 -9.22 -4.69
N ASP A 96 -14.34 -8.87 -4.43
CA ASP A 96 -13.97 -7.48 -4.20
C ASP A 96 -13.25 -6.86 -5.41
N HIS A 97 -12.59 -7.68 -6.26
CA HIS A 97 -11.96 -7.21 -7.47
C HIS A 97 -12.98 -7.03 -8.60
N VAL A 98 -13.08 -5.83 -9.16
CA VAL A 98 -14.12 -5.47 -10.14
C VAL A 98 -13.55 -5.24 -11.53
N TRP A 99 -12.47 -4.47 -11.63
CA TRP A 99 -11.84 -4.10 -12.89
C TRP A 99 -10.38 -3.78 -12.68
N MET A 100 -9.57 -4.02 -13.72
CA MET A 100 -8.19 -3.58 -13.73
C MET A 100 -7.72 -3.22 -15.13
N ASP A 101 -6.69 -2.39 -15.18
CA ASP A 101 -5.86 -2.10 -16.36
C ASP A 101 -4.44 -1.78 -15.90
N TRP A 102 -3.52 -1.67 -16.84
CA TRP A 102 -2.13 -1.32 -16.60
C TRP A 102 -1.75 0.00 -17.27
N GLU A 103 -0.95 0.78 -16.57
CA GLU A 103 -0.23 1.93 -17.11
C GLU A 103 1.28 1.68 -17.05
N ASN A 104 2.00 1.95 -18.16
CA ASN A 104 3.46 1.75 -18.28
C ASN A 104 3.94 0.32 -18.00
N LYS A 105 3.13 -0.69 -18.29
CA LYS A 105 3.51 -2.09 -18.08
C LYS A 105 4.50 -2.55 -19.15
N VAL A 106 5.64 -3.08 -18.67
CA VAL A 106 6.62 -3.79 -19.49
C VAL A 106 6.51 -5.28 -19.14
N PRO A 107 6.39 -6.20 -20.13
CA PRO A 107 6.34 -7.63 -19.86
C PRO A 107 7.53 -8.11 -19.03
N GLY A 108 7.29 -8.92 -18.02
CA GLY A 108 8.30 -9.40 -17.09
C GLY A 108 8.71 -8.40 -15.99
N GLU A 109 8.34 -7.13 -16.10
CA GLU A 109 8.69 -6.09 -15.13
C GLU A 109 7.47 -5.65 -14.30
N ILE A 110 7.72 -5.25 -13.06
CA ILE A 110 6.71 -4.72 -12.16
C ILE A 110 7.01 -3.25 -11.86
N ILE A 111 8.26 -2.95 -11.54
CA ILE A 111 8.69 -1.62 -11.11
C ILE A 111 8.49 -0.59 -12.24
N GLY A 112 7.93 0.58 -11.88
CA GLY A 112 7.60 1.65 -12.82
C GLY A 112 6.22 1.53 -13.46
N SER A 113 5.60 0.33 -13.43
CA SER A 113 4.21 0.17 -13.87
C SER A 113 3.22 0.67 -12.81
N SER A 114 2.00 0.95 -13.25
CA SER A 114 0.88 1.24 -12.34
C SER A 114 -0.28 0.31 -12.65
N HIS A 115 -0.77 -0.34 -11.61
CA HIS A 115 -1.98 -1.15 -11.64
C HIS A 115 -3.17 -0.24 -11.34
N LEU A 116 -4.04 -0.08 -12.32
CA LEU A 116 -5.27 0.70 -12.22
C LEU A 116 -6.39 -0.26 -11.85
N VAL A 117 -7.08 -0.01 -10.74
CA VAL A 117 -8.05 -0.97 -10.23
C VAL A 117 -9.34 -0.32 -9.76
N HIS A 118 -10.44 -1.05 -9.94
CA HIS A 118 -11.67 -0.84 -9.19
C HIS A 118 -11.86 -2.04 -8.27
N GLU A 119 -11.91 -1.79 -6.98
CA GLU A 119 -12.06 -2.83 -5.97
C GLU A 119 -12.91 -2.36 -4.79
N TYR A 120 -13.62 -3.28 -4.18
CA TYR A 120 -14.33 -2.99 -2.95
C TYR A 120 -13.38 -3.03 -1.76
N ILE A 121 -13.38 -1.94 -0.99
CA ILE A 121 -12.75 -1.88 0.32
C ILE A 121 -13.86 -1.72 1.35
N GLY A 122 -14.25 -2.82 1.96
CA GLY A 122 -15.48 -2.89 2.72
C GLY A 122 -16.71 -2.86 1.81
N GLU A 123 -17.59 -1.89 1.99
CA GLU A 123 -18.78 -1.69 1.17
C GLU A 123 -18.60 -0.66 0.05
N ASP A 124 -17.47 0.06 0.06
CA ASP A 124 -17.22 1.15 -0.87
C ASP A 124 -16.37 0.70 -2.06
N LEU A 125 -16.84 1.00 -3.27
CA LEU A 125 -16.05 0.83 -4.49
C LEU A 125 -14.97 1.91 -4.55
N SER A 126 -13.73 1.47 -4.49
CA SER A 126 -12.55 2.31 -4.57
C SER A 126 -11.92 2.21 -5.96
N GLN A 127 -11.55 3.37 -6.52
CA GLN A 127 -10.87 3.48 -7.80
C GLN A 127 -9.44 3.96 -7.53
N LEU A 128 -8.47 3.05 -7.67
CA LEU A 128 -7.11 3.26 -7.23
C LEU A 128 -6.11 3.14 -8.37
N ARG A 129 -5.02 3.88 -8.23
CA ARG A 129 -3.81 3.77 -9.01
C ARG A 129 -2.68 3.30 -8.10
N ILE A 130 -2.22 2.09 -8.29
CA ILE A 130 -1.18 1.44 -7.48
C ILE A 130 0.12 1.46 -8.28
N GLN A 131 0.98 2.45 -8.03
CA GLN A 131 2.26 2.60 -8.70
C GLN A 131 3.34 1.78 -8.01
N PHE A 132 3.87 0.77 -8.69
CA PHE A 132 4.96 -0.06 -8.16
C PHE A 132 6.29 0.66 -8.23
N VAL A 133 6.99 0.67 -7.10
CA VAL A 133 8.29 1.34 -6.93
C VAL A 133 9.33 0.37 -6.40
N ASN A 134 10.59 0.71 -6.57
CA ASN A 134 11.68 -0.12 -6.06
C ASN A 134 11.65 -0.15 -4.52
N SER A 135 11.96 -1.31 -3.94
CA SER A 135 12.02 -1.49 -2.48
C SER A 135 13.04 -0.56 -1.82
N THR A 136 14.05 -0.10 -2.55
CA THR A 136 15.03 0.89 -2.07
C THR A 136 14.39 2.21 -1.63
N GLU A 137 13.25 2.60 -2.21
CA GLU A 137 12.52 3.80 -1.78
C GLU A 137 11.91 3.66 -0.38
N PHE A 138 11.63 2.43 0.04
CA PHE A 138 11.03 2.11 1.34
C PHE A 138 12.08 1.76 2.39
N PHE A 139 13.10 0.99 2.00
CA PHE A 139 14.03 0.38 2.94
C PHE A 139 15.46 0.97 2.85
N GLY A 140 15.77 1.74 1.80
CA GLY A 140 17.12 2.24 1.54
C GLY A 140 18.06 1.18 0.94
N TYR A 141 17.56 -0.04 0.67
CA TYR A 141 18.28 -1.13 0.02
C TYR A 141 17.29 -2.02 -0.75
N ASP A 142 17.78 -2.81 -1.70
CA ASP A 142 16.93 -3.81 -2.35
C ASP A 142 16.64 -4.95 -1.36
N ALA A 143 15.37 -5.14 -1.07
CA ALA A 143 14.89 -6.11 -0.09
C ALA A 143 14.51 -7.47 -0.71
N ASN A 144 14.66 -7.63 -2.03
CA ASN A 144 14.47 -8.90 -2.73
C ASN A 144 15.70 -9.79 -2.59
N ASP A 145 15.48 -11.10 -2.45
CA ASP A 145 16.48 -12.13 -2.50
C ASP A 145 15.90 -13.44 -3.09
N GLU A 146 16.65 -14.55 -3.03
CA GLU A 146 16.20 -15.84 -3.58
C GLU A 146 14.97 -16.42 -2.87
N GLU A 147 14.78 -16.12 -1.58
CA GLU A 147 13.68 -16.65 -0.75
C GLU A 147 12.59 -15.63 -0.48
N THR A 148 12.83 -14.36 -0.85
CA THR A 148 11.94 -13.23 -0.51
C THR A 148 11.61 -12.42 -1.75
N PHE A 149 10.32 -12.27 -2.01
CA PHE A 149 9.82 -11.33 -2.99
C PHE A 149 9.17 -10.13 -2.28
N VAL A 150 9.58 -8.92 -2.65
CA VAL A 150 9.07 -7.68 -2.06
C VAL A 150 8.43 -6.82 -3.13
N ILE A 151 7.20 -6.42 -2.90
CA ILE A 151 6.44 -5.48 -3.71
C ILE A 151 6.16 -4.24 -2.87
N CYS A 152 6.60 -3.08 -3.34
CA CYS A 152 6.31 -1.78 -2.76
C CYS A 152 5.53 -0.93 -3.75
N ALA A 153 4.57 -0.16 -3.25
CA ALA A 153 3.80 0.73 -4.11
C ALA A 153 3.32 1.99 -3.39
N ARG A 154 3.13 3.04 -4.18
CA ARG A 154 2.37 4.22 -3.81
C ARG A 154 0.94 4.02 -4.28
N VAL A 155 -0.03 4.26 -3.41
CA VAL A 155 -1.45 4.11 -3.71
C VAL A 155 -2.08 5.48 -3.84
N GLY A 156 -2.62 5.77 -5.00
CA GLY A 156 -3.31 7.01 -5.32
C GLY A 156 -4.76 6.78 -5.70
N LEU A 157 -5.51 7.87 -5.82
CA LEU A 157 -6.81 7.86 -6.47
C LEU A 157 -6.62 7.84 -7.99
N LEU A 158 -7.49 7.11 -8.69
CA LEU A 158 -7.33 6.88 -10.12
C LEU A 158 -7.47 8.19 -10.92
N GLU A 159 -8.47 9.00 -10.60
CA GLU A 159 -8.78 10.24 -11.32
C GLU A 159 -8.09 11.48 -10.74
N GLU A 160 -7.44 11.36 -9.57
CA GLU A 160 -6.83 12.49 -8.88
C GLU A 160 -5.30 12.42 -8.94
N ASN A 161 -4.66 13.57 -9.09
CA ASN A 161 -3.20 13.66 -9.09
C ASN A 161 -2.61 13.60 -7.67
N MET A 162 -3.06 12.60 -6.89
CA MET A 162 -2.66 12.43 -5.50
C MET A 162 -2.41 10.98 -5.16
N ASN A 163 -1.36 10.72 -4.37
CA ASN A 163 -1.19 9.49 -3.63
C ASN A 163 -1.72 9.72 -2.22
N ILE A 164 -2.42 8.73 -1.67
CA ILE A 164 -3.08 8.78 -0.37
C ILE A 164 -2.54 7.75 0.62
N ALA A 165 -1.74 6.81 0.12
CA ALA A 165 -1.17 5.75 0.93
C ALA A 165 0.13 5.20 0.30
N LYS A 166 0.83 4.42 1.10
CA LYS A 166 1.90 3.51 0.67
C LYS A 166 1.52 2.10 1.04
N MET A 167 2.01 1.11 0.29
CA MET A 167 1.87 -0.29 0.65
C MET A 167 3.15 -1.07 0.40
N CYS A 168 3.34 -2.12 1.15
CA CYS A 168 4.40 -3.10 0.93
C CYS A 168 3.90 -4.50 1.27
N HIS A 169 4.21 -5.46 0.40
CA HIS A 169 4.07 -6.89 0.66
C HIS A 169 5.46 -7.52 0.67
N VAL A 170 5.77 -8.25 1.72
CA VAL A 170 6.96 -9.11 1.82
C VAL A 170 6.49 -10.55 1.81
N ILE A 171 6.83 -11.27 0.77
CA ILE A 171 6.47 -12.68 0.57
C ILE A 171 7.70 -13.53 0.78
N ARG A 172 7.66 -14.46 1.73
CA ARG A 172 8.77 -15.37 2.04
C ARG A 172 8.36 -16.83 1.91
N ASN A 173 9.26 -17.61 1.38
CA ASN A 173 9.08 -19.05 1.37
C ASN A 173 9.11 -19.62 2.80
N THR A 174 8.28 -20.64 3.02
CA THR A 174 8.21 -21.43 4.24
C THR A 174 8.27 -22.91 3.90
N LEU A 175 8.39 -23.77 4.90
CA LEU A 175 8.41 -25.22 4.67
C LEU A 175 7.16 -25.73 3.92
N ASN A 176 6.00 -25.12 4.15
CA ASN A 176 4.70 -25.58 3.62
C ASN A 176 4.11 -24.65 2.55
N GLY A 177 4.85 -23.66 2.07
CA GLY A 177 4.32 -22.67 1.12
C GLY A 177 5.04 -21.33 1.22
N ALA A 178 4.27 -20.25 1.35
CA ALA A 178 4.78 -18.91 1.60
C ALA A 178 3.97 -18.20 2.70
N GLU A 179 4.56 -17.17 3.26
CA GLU A 179 3.91 -16.20 4.13
C GLU A 179 4.04 -14.82 3.51
N MET A 180 2.92 -14.12 3.39
CA MET A 180 2.89 -12.72 2.97
C MET A 180 2.62 -11.82 4.18
N ARG A 181 3.50 -10.85 4.39
CA ARG A 181 3.36 -9.78 5.38
C ARG A 181 3.08 -8.50 4.66
N SER A 182 1.91 -7.95 4.88
CA SER A 182 1.45 -6.73 4.23
C SER A 182 1.45 -5.57 5.21
N ARG A 183 1.87 -4.40 4.72
CA ARG A 183 1.77 -3.12 5.40
C ARG A 183 1.11 -2.10 4.49
N PHE A 184 0.18 -1.36 5.06
CA PHE A 184 -0.43 -0.21 4.40
C PHE A 184 -0.33 0.98 5.34
N TRP A 185 0.27 2.07 4.86
CA TRP A 185 0.33 3.36 5.56
C TRP A 185 -0.69 4.28 4.92
N LEU A 186 -1.84 4.44 5.58
CA LEU A 186 -2.97 5.20 5.08
C LEU A 186 -2.95 6.63 5.60
N GLY A 187 -3.33 7.58 4.78
CA GLY A 187 -3.36 9.00 5.12
C GLY A 187 -2.06 9.76 4.79
N HIS A 188 -1.11 9.11 4.13
CA HIS A 188 0.07 9.77 3.58
C HIS A 188 -0.28 10.42 2.25
N VAL A 189 -0.77 11.67 2.31
CA VAL A 189 -1.27 12.39 1.14
C VAL A 189 -0.17 13.25 0.53
N VAL A 190 0.17 12.96 -0.74
CA VAL A 190 1.16 13.74 -1.50
C VAL A 190 0.66 13.98 -2.93
N LYS A 191 0.96 15.14 -3.48
CA LYS A 191 0.68 15.43 -4.90
C LYS A 191 1.53 14.53 -5.80
N ARG A 192 0.94 14.10 -6.90
CA ARG A 192 1.58 13.33 -7.95
C ARG A 192 1.68 14.16 -9.22
N GLU A 193 2.83 14.11 -9.88
CA GLU A 193 3.05 14.63 -11.24
C GLU A 193 3.62 13.48 -12.08
N GLY A 194 2.76 12.87 -12.92
CA GLY A 194 3.09 11.64 -13.60
C GLY A 194 3.43 10.53 -12.60
N ASN A 195 4.62 9.95 -12.71
CA ASN A 195 5.13 8.94 -11.78
C ASN A 195 5.92 9.51 -10.59
N GLN A 196 6.10 10.83 -10.52
CA GLN A 196 6.84 11.47 -9.44
C GLN A 196 5.88 11.98 -8.36
N THR A 197 6.32 11.92 -7.12
CA THR A 197 5.65 12.58 -6.01
C THR A 197 6.32 13.91 -5.73
N THR A 198 5.53 14.96 -5.60
CA THR A 198 6.01 16.25 -5.14
C THR A 198 5.60 16.46 -3.69
N THR A 199 6.54 16.82 -2.85
CA THR A 199 6.32 17.06 -1.41
C THR A 199 5.69 18.43 -1.12
N SER A 200 5.39 19.23 -2.12
CA SER A 200 5.04 20.64 -2.00
C SER A 200 3.64 20.95 -1.45
N LEU A 201 2.92 19.97 -0.95
CA LEU A 201 1.56 20.16 -0.46
C LEU A 201 1.41 19.83 1.02
N GLU A 202 2.36 20.30 1.79
CA GLU A 202 2.29 20.28 3.23
C GLU A 202 0.95 20.84 3.74
N GLY A 203 0.11 19.93 4.22
CA GLY A 203 -1.05 20.24 5.04
C GLY A 203 -2.28 20.86 4.34
N LEU A 204 -2.14 21.80 3.42
CA LEU A 204 -3.27 22.57 2.91
C LEU A 204 -4.16 21.82 1.91
N ILE A 205 -3.60 21.04 1.02
CA ILE A 205 -4.40 20.25 0.06
C ILE A 205 -4.88 18.94 0.67
N GLY A 206 -4.10 18.34 1.55
CA GLY A 206 -4.57 17.22 2.37
C GLY A 206 -5.90 17.57 3.05
N ASN A 207 -5.98 18.74 3.68
CA ASN A 207 -7.18 19.21 4.34
C ASN A 207 -8.35 19.51 3.38
N ALA A 208 -8.08 20.15 2.24
CA ALA A 208 -9.13 20.45 1.25
C ALA A 208 -9.65 19.19 0.54
N PHE A 209 -8.79 18.20 0.33
CA PHE A 209 -9.15 16.91 -0.25
C PHE A 209 -9.98 16.07 0.72
N LEU A 210 -9.57 16.02 1.98
CA LEU A 210 -10.23 15.25 3.03
C LEU A 210 -11.60 15.82 3.43
N THR A 211 -11.86 17.10 3.16
CA THR A 211 -13.18 17.72 3.32
C THR A 211 -14.14 17.42 2.16
N ARG A 212 -13.67 16.89 1.03
CA ARG A 212 -14.48 16.51 -0.14
C ARG A 212 -14.83 15.02 -0.21
N LEU A 213 -14.20 14.21 0.62
CA LEU A 213 -14.47 12.77 0.80
C LEU A 213 -15.35 12.54 2.02
#